data_402f1c5dd7c3509b5f4e025e89b51688
#
_entry.id   402f1c5dd7c3509b5f4e025e89b51688
#
_cell.length_a   1.000
_cell.length_b   1.000
_cell.length_c   1.000
_cell.angle_alpha   90.00
_cell.angle_beta   90.00
_cell.angle_gamma   90.00
#
_symmetry.space_group_name_H-M   'P 1'
#
loop_
_entity.id
_entity.type
_entity.pdbx_description
1 polymer ?
#
loop_
_entity_poly.entity_id
_entity_poly.type
_entity_poly.pdbx_seq_one_letter_code
_entity_poly.pdbx_strand_id
1 'polypeptide(L)'
;MAETQPRYPLVGRNSWKTVRTILRRIRTKSNSNQKSKSILIQGTGKDSTPTTDESTNVSVAEFAIPTVQKALVVARKGEYEIRHDFPMPIVGDDEVMIRSYYVGLNPIDWKSVDYNFCLPEFPWVTGREMSGVVAKVGSAVTTFSEGDCVWTSTYYKDVRAGCFQEYVVVPSHTVLPIPSKVPFEAAACLGVAALTAAMTLWKWLDVPIAQLTVGDVEEQWLLIWGGSTVTGQFATQLANLSGIKVVTVNSAETKSLSERLGARYVVVRDGKTDEQVINEIRAVTGNRLTRAIDLVGPKTAALALDAVSKVEPVAFAPLAMMSDSQFIPKNVIVHTIEMKQFVLDRRNVRYTEALGKLLEEGKIALPELHLIEGGLESVQSGLEMLKKGNLKGKKLVVRMQEE
;
A
#
# COMPACT_ATOMS: atom_id res chain seq x y z
N MET A 1 -10.27 32.29 19.50
CA MET A 1 -9.93 32.17 18.09
C MET A 1 -10.34 30.76 17.67
N ALA A 2 -11.36 30.62 16.85
CA ALA A 2 -11.89 29.31 16.46
C ALA A 2 -11.00 28.73 15.35
N GLU A 3 -10.40 27.56 15.59
CA GLU A 3 -9.71 26.79 14.56
C GLU A 3 -10.71 26.30 13.51
N THR A 4 -10.56 26.78 12.30
CA THR A 4 -11.33 26.31 11.14
C THR A 4 -10.84 24.92 10.74
N GLN A 5 -11.66 23.91 10.97
CA GLN A 5 -11.42 22.52 10.50
C GLN A 5 -11.44 22.47 8.96
N PRO A 6 -10.53 21.72 8.32
CA PRO A 6 -10.56 21.52 6.88
C PRO A 6 -11.83 20.75 6.46
N ARG A 7 -12.58 21.31 5.50
CA ARG A 7 -13.73 20.63 4.89
C ARG A 7 -13.25 19.73 3.75
N TYR A 8 -13.58 18.45 3.81
CA TYR A 8 -13.34 17.51 2.73
C TYR A 8 -14.44 17.65 1.66
N PRO A 9 -14.13 17.60 0.36
CA PRO A 9 -15.14 17.72 -0.68
C PRO A 9 -16.12 16.55 -0.61
N LEU A 10 -17.42 16.86 -0.52
CA LEU A 10 -18.51 15.90 -0.64
C LEU A 10 -18.54 15.37 -2.08
N VAL A 11 -18.25 14.11 -2.27
CA VAL A 11 -18.40 13.42 -3.56
C VAL A 11 -19.88 13.41 -3.92
N GLY A 12 -20.23 14.05 -5.04
CA GLY A 12 -21.60 14.28 -5.49
C GLY A 12 -22.42 12.99 -5.64
N ARG A 13 -23.69 13.06 -5.24
CA ARG A 13 -24.70 11.99 -5.21
C ARG A 13 -25.12 11.40 -6.57
N ASN A 14 -24.49 11.74 -7.69
CA ASN A 14 -25.04 11.46 -9.04
C ASN A 14 -24.40 10.31 -9.84
N SER A 15 -23.49 9.51 -9.28
CA SER A 15 -22.84 8.41 -10.05
C SER A 15 -23.53 7.04 -9.98
N TRP A 16 -24.62 6.89 -9.23
CA TRP A 16 -25.25 5.59 -8.96
C TRP A 16 -26.18 5.06 -10.06
N LYS A 17 -26.61 5.89 -11.00
CA LYS A 17 -27.53 5.44 -12.08
C LYS A 17 -26.83 4.73 -13.24
N THR A 18 -25.57 5.02 -13.50
CA THR A 18 -24.82 4.47 -14.65
C THR A 18 -24.31 3.05 -14.41
N VAL A 19 -24.01 2.68 -13.18
CA VAL A 19 -23.46 1.34 -12.84
C VAL A 19 -24.52 0.23 -12.92
N ARG A 20 -25.79 0.52 -12.65
CA ARG A 20 -26.88 -0.49 -12.72
C ARG A 20 -27.23 -0.93 -14.15
N THR A 21 -26.92 -0.14 -15.16
CA THR A 21 -27.28 -0.44 -16.57
C THR A 21 -26.24 -1.35 -17.22
N ILE A 22 -24.99 -1.32 -16.81
CA ILE A 22 -23.91 -2.13 -17.38
C ILE A 22 -23.96 -3.58 -16.88
N LEU A 23 -24.35 -3.82 -15.64
CA LEU A 23 -24.41 -5.17 -15.05
C LEU A 23 -25.58 -6.02 -15.56
N ARG A 24 -26.58 -5.44 -16.22
CA ARG A 24 -27.71 -6.20 -16.82
C ARG A 24 -27.42 -6.77 -18.22
N ARG A 25 -26.36 -6.30 -18.92
CA ARG A 25 -26.03 -6.75 -20.28
C ARG A 25 -25.05 -7.92 -20.39
N ILE A 26 -24.44 -8.36 -19.28
CA ILE A 26 -23.45 -9.46 -19.28
C ILE A 26 -24.06 -10.82 -18.94
N ARG A 27 -25.35 -10.89 -18.58
CA ARG A 27 -26.00 -12.12 -18.10
C ARG A 27 -26.67 -13.00 -19.17
N THR A 28 -26.47 -12.72 -20.45
CA THR A 28 -27.00 -13.56 -21.52
C THR A 28 -25.94 -13.82 -22.58
N LYS A 29 -25.10 -14.83 -22.35
CA LYS A 29 -24.47 -15.70 -23.38
C LYS A 29 -23.38 -16.55 -22.74
N SER A 30 -23.72 -17.76 -22.38
CA SER A 30 -22.86 -18.94 -22.62
C SER A 30 -23.53 -20.16 -21.98
N ASN A 31 -24.17 -20.91 -22.84
CA ASN A 31 -24.47 -22.33 -22.65
C ASN A 31 -24.02 -23.00 -23.93
N SER A 32 -23.04 -23.92 -23.83
CA SER A 32 -23.03 -25.19 -24.60
C SER A 32 -21.67 -25.90 -24.53
N ASN A 33 -21.73 -27.12 -24.02
CA ASN A 33 -20.99 -28.34 -24.38
C ASN A 33 -19.44 -28.35 -24.37
N GLN A 34 -18.87 -29.20 -23.50
CA GLN A 34 -18.14 -30.37 -24.05
C GLN A 34 -17.85 -31.45 -23.01
N LYS A 35 -17.95 -32.68 -23.48
CA LYS A 35 -17.90 -33.98 -22.81
C LYS A 35 -16.49 -34.41 -22.38
N SER A 36 -16.48 -35.17 -21.29
CA SER A 36 -15.38 -35.97 -20.73
C SER A 36 -14.76 -36.97 -21.72
N LYS A 37 -13.44 -37.17 -21.62
CA LYS A 37 -12.78 -38.46 -21.95
C LYS A 37 -11.66 -38.74 -20.94
N SER A 38 -11.87 -39.76 -20.16
CA SER A 38 -10.88 -40.40 -19.29
C SER A 38 -10.00 -41.35 -20.15
N ILE A 39 -8.68 -41.31 -19.88
CA ILE A 39 -7.77 -42.36 -20.34
C ILE A 39 -6.96 -42.86 -19.15
N LEU A 40 -7.20 -44.14 -18.80
CA LEU A 40 -6.37 -44.93 -17.90
C LEU A 40 -5.08 -45.36 -18.63
N ILE A 41 -3.94 -45.24 -17.98
CA ILE A 41 -2.75 -46.03 -18.33
C ILE A 41 -2.19 -46.63 -17.05
N GLN A 42 -2.23 -47.97 -16.99
CA GLN A 42 -1.50 -48.80 -16.02
C GLN A 42 -0.05 -49.00 -16.51
N GLY A 43 0.88 -49.06 -15.60
CA GLY A 43 2.27 -49.45 -15.86
C GLY A 43 3.01 -49.79 -14.57
N THR A 44 3.31 -51.03 -14.43
CA THR A 44 3.94 -51.79 -13.33
C THR A 44 5.46 -51.58 -13.23
N GLY A 45 5.99 -51.66 -11.97
CA GLY A 45 7.28 -52.33 -11.77
C GLY A 45 8.35 -51.64 -10.90
N LYS A 46 8.42 -52.06 -9.66
CA LYS A 46 9.56 -52.54 -8.82
C LYS A 46 10.83 -51.75 -8.59
N ASP A 47 11.07 -51.63 -7.26
CA ASP A 47 12.32 -51.75 -6.47
C ASP A 47 13.39 -50.65 -6.51
N SER A 48 13.66 -49.98 -5.40
CA SER A 48 14.63 -50.29 -4.34
C SER A 48 15.07 -49.04 -3.58
N THR A 49 14.88 -49.09 -2.25
CA THR A 49 15.61 -48.56 -1.08
C THR A 49 15.89 -47.08 -0.89
N PRO A 50 15.88 -46.62 0.37
CA PRO A 50 15.55 -45.29 0.78
C PRO A 50 16.80 -44.45 1.10
N THR A 51 16.78 -43.20 0.68
CA THR A 51 17.64 -42.16 1.29
C THR A 51 16.72 -41.17 2.00
N THR A 52 16.92 -41.06 3.27
CA THR A 52 16.30 -40.13 4.21
C THR A 52 16.62 -38.70 3.80
N ASP A 53 15.65 -38.00 3.22
CA ASP A 53 15.57 -36.55 3.26
C ASP A 53 14.42 -36.20 4.19
N GLU A 54 14.75 -35.69 5.37
CA GLU A 54 13.82 -35.07 6.28
C GLU A 54 13.38 -33.72 5.70
N SER A 55 12.48 -33.75 4.72
CA SER A 55 11.63 -32.63 4.42
C SER A 55 10.59 -32.58 5.54
N THR A 56 10.71 -31.58 6.42
CA THR A 56 9.68 -31.23 7.38
C THR A 56 8.39 -30.90 6.63
N ASN A 57 7.59 -31.93 6.42
CA ASN A 57 6.18 -31.78 6.08
C ASN A 57 5.50 -31.13 7.30
N VAL A 58 5.38 -29.81 7.29
CA VAL A 58 4.38 -29.12 8.11
C VAL A 58 3.04 -29.60 7.55
N SER A 59 2.43 -30.55 8.27
CA SER A 59 1.05 -30.96 7.99
C SER A 59 0.20 -29.68 8.04
N VAL A 60 -0.35 -29.28 6.89
CA VAL A 60 -1.41 -28.26 6.82
C VAL A 60 -2.59 -28.85 7.56
N ALA A 61 -2.69 -28.59 8.85
CA ALA A 61 -3.90 -28.89 9.60
C ALA A 61 -5.03 -28.10 8.91
N GLU A 62 -6.03 -28.83 8.43
CA GLU A 62 -7.24 -28.25 7.84
C GLU A 62 -7.94 -27.42 8.93
N PHE A 63 -7.63 -26.12 8.98
CA PHE A 63 -8.26 -25.22 9.94
C PHE A 63 -9.69 -25.01 9.52
N ALA A 64 -10.63 -25.62 10.23
CA ALA A 64 -12.04 -25.35 10.04
C ALA A 64 -12.29 -23.82 10.21
N ILE A 65 -12.77 -23.18 9.15
CA ILE A 65 -13.12 -21.75 9.18
C ILE A 65 -14.28 -21.56 10.16
N PRO A 66 -14.14 -20.70 11.19
CA PRO A 66 -15.20 -20.48 12.17
C PRO A 66 -16.41 -19.76 11.55
N THR A 67 -17.54 -19.73 12.25
CA THR A 67 -18.76 -19.02 11.79
C THR A 67 -18.74 -17.52 12.12
N VAL A 68 -17.95 -17.11 13.10
CA VAL A 68 -17.72 -15.74 13.54
C VAL A 68 -16.22 -15.50 13.74
N GLN A 69 -15.82 -14.26 13.74
CA GLN A 69 -14.43 -13.85 13.91
C GLN A 69 -14.29 -12.67 14.87
N LYS A 70 -13.08 -12.39 15.29
CA LYS A 70 -12.74 -11.18 16.01
C LYS A 70 -12.43 -10.05 15.02
N ALA A 71 -12.95 -8.85 15.30
CA ALA A 71 -12.68 -7.65 14.50
C ALA A 71 -12.58 -6.40 15.38
N LEU A 72 -11.68 -5.49 15.03
CA LEU A 72 -11.64 -4.14 15.59
C LEU A 72 -12.49 -3.24 14.68
N VAL A 73 -13.67 -2.87 15.16
CA VAL A 73 -14.60 -2.03 14.42
C VAL A 73 -14.51 -0.57 14.88
N VAL A 74 -14.74 0.33 13.97
CA VAL A 74 -15.09 1.72 14.28
C VAL A 74 -16.58 1.74 14.56
N ALA A 75 -16.98 1.78 15.85
CA ALA A 75 -18.38 1.72 16.26
C ALA A 75 -19.13 3.03 15.96
N ARG A 76 -18.43 4.15 16.07
CA ARG A 76 -18.83 5.51 15.68
C ARG A 76 -17.60 6.39 15.52
N LYS A 77 -17.80 7.62 15.04
CA LYS A 77 -16.68 8.55 14.82
C LYS A 77 -15.77 8.65 16.06
N GLY A 78 -14.48 8.35 15.85
CA GLY A 78 -13.45 8.43 16.89
C GLY A 78 -13.44 7.27 17.89
N GLU A 79 -14.30 6.26 17.75
CA GLU A 79 -14.39 5.17 18.71
C GLU A 79 -14.19 3.80 18.07
N TYR A 80 -13.25 3.06 18.64
CA TYR A 80 -12.96 1.68 18.30
C TYR A 80 -13.58 0.74 19.32
N GLU A 81 -14.03 -0.44 18.88
CA GLU A 81 -14.57 -1.52 19.69
C GLU A 81 -14.06 -2.87 19.16
N ILE A 82 -13.62 -3.76 20.05
CA ILE A 82 -13.35 -5.15 19.70
C ILE A 82 -14.67 -5.93 19.72
N ARG A 83 -15.00 -6.56 18.59
CA ARG A 83 -16.11 -7.51 18.45
C ARG A 83 -15.57 -8.91 18.37
N HIS A 84 -16.10 -9.83 19.19
CA HIS A 84 -15.74 -11.24 19.21
C HIS A 84 -16.70 -12.11 18.39
N ASP A 85 -17.82 -11.54 17.99
CA ASP A 85 -18.93 -12.16 17.27
C ASP A 85 -19.17 -11.56 15.88
N PHE A 86 -18.11 -10.93 15.30
CA PHE A 86 -18.24 -10.31 14.00
C PHE A 86 -18.48 -11.38 12.92
N PRO A 87 -19.43 -11.17 11.99
CA PRO A 87 -19.77 -12.17 10.99
C PRO A 87 -18.57 -12.56 10.13
N MET A 88 -18.39 -13.87 9.89
CA MET A 88 -17.42 -14.36 8.93
C MET A 88 -17.78 -13.87 7.52
N PRO A 89 -16.85 -13.26 6.75
CA PRO A 89 -17.15 -12.79 5.41
C PRO A 89 -17.37 -13.95 4.43
N ILE A 90 -18.33 -13.77 3.52
CA ILE A 90 -18.62 -14.73 2.46
C ILE A 90 -17.70 -14.45 1.28
N VAL A 91 -17.05 -15.50 0.77
CA VAL A 91 -16.16 -15.44 -0.40
C VAL A 91 -16.98 -15.53 -1.68
N GLY A 92 -16.82 -14.58 -2.57
CA GLY A 92 -17.37 -14.60 -3.93
C GLY A 92 -16.52 -15.42 -4.90
N ASP A 93 -17.05 -15.68 -6.10
CA ASP A 93 -16.40 -16.57 -7.08
C ASP A 93 -14.97 -16.15 -7.48
N ASP A 94 -14.66 -14.85 -7.58
CA ASP A 94 -13.35 -14.35 -7.97
C ASP A 94 -12.60 -13.66 -6.81
N GLU A 95 -12.93 -14.02 -5.56
CA GLU A 95 -12.36 -13.47 -4.34
C GLU A 95 -11.50 -14.49 -3.58
N VAL A 96 -10.67 -14.00 -2.70
CA VAL A 96 -9.81 -14.78 -1.82
C VAL A 96 -10.05 -14.37 -0.38
N MET A 97 -10.24 -15.34 0.51
CA MET A 97 -10.23 -15.14 1.96
C MET A 97 -8.82 -15.37 2.48
N ILE A 98 -8.31 -14.41 3.22
CA ILE A 98 -6.96 -14.44 3.80
C ILE A 98 -7.09 -14.42 5.31
N ARG A 99 -6.48 -15.38 6.00
CA ARG A 99 -6.27 -15.32 7.45
C ARG A 99 -5.15 -14.32 7.72
N SER A 100 -5.45 -13.30 8.54
CA SER A 100 -4.52 -12.21 8.83
C SER A 100 -3.44 -12.66 9.82
N TYR A 101 -2.17 -12.46 9.48
CA TYR A 101 -1.04 -12.74 10.37
C TYR A 101 -0.33 -11.47 10.80
N TYR A 102 -0.19 -10.49 9.91
CA TYR A 102 0.41 -9.20 10.22
C TYR A 102 -0.35 -8.08 9.52
N VAL A 103 -0.57 -6.98 10.20
CA VAL A 103 -1.19 -5.77 9.62
C VAL A 103 -0.25 -4.57 9.77
N GLY A 104 -0.07 -3.85 8.68
CA GLY A 104 0.70 -2.60 8.67
C GLY A 104 -0.17 -1.43 9.07
N LEU A 105 0.31 -0.59 9.99
CA LEU A 105 -0.39 0.61 10.42
C LEU A 105 0.01 1.82 9.56
N ASN A 106 -0.96 2.61 9.15
CA ASN A 106 -0.78 3.77 8.28
C ASN A 106 -1.50 5.02 8.80
N PRO A 107 -1.03 6.23 8.47
CA PRO A 107 -1.71 7.47 8.87
C PRO A 107 -3.17 7.54 8.42
N ILE A 108 -3.52 6.93 7.29
CA ILE A 108 -4.89 6.88 6.77
C ILE A 108 -5.84 6.15 7.73
N ASP A 109 -5.36 5.14 8.46
CA ASP A 109 -6.19 4.32 9.33
C ASP A 109 -6.76 5.12 10.50
N TRP A 110 -5.93 5.91 11.20
CA TRP A 110 -6.41 6.76 12.28
C TRP A 110 -7.06 8.06 11.76
N LYS A 111 -6.53 8.67 10.66
CA LYS A 111 -7.11 9.89 10.07
C LYS A 111 -8.54 9.66 9.59
N SER A 112 -8.83 8.51 8.99
CA SER A 112 -10.19 8.20 8.51
C SER A 112 -11.18 8.15 9.67
N VAL A 113 -10.78 7.69 10.84
CA VAL A 113 -11.62 7.59 12.03
C VAL A 113 -11.78 8.94 12.72
N ASP A 114 -10.69 9.67 12.96
CA ASP A 114 -10.71 10.96 13.62
C ASP A 114 -11.48 12.03 12.81
N TYR A 115 -11.28 12.04 11.49
CA TYR A 115 -11.89 13.05 10.61
C TYR A 115 -13.15 12.56 9.89
N ASN A 116 -13.57 11.32 10.12
CA ASN A 116 -14.78 10.70 9.55
C ASN A 116 -14.82 10.77 8.01
N PHE A 117 -13.79 10.23 7.36
CA PHE A 117 -13.77 10.06 5.90
C PHE A 117 -13.33 8.63 5.52
N CYS A 118 -13.72 8.18 4.34
CA CYS A 118 -13.51 6.78 3.90
C CYS A 118 -14.12 5.73 4.85
N LEU A 119 -15.19 6.12 5.56
CA LEU A 119 -16.02 5.26 6.40
C LEU A 119 -17.45 5.35 5.85
N PRO A 120 -17.92 4.34 5.11
CA PRO A 120 -19.23 4.40 4.46
C PRO A 120 -20.41 4.39 5.44
N GLU A 121 -20.27 3.64 6.53
CA GLU A 121 -21.28 3.47 7.58
C GLU A 121 -20.62 3.03 8.90
N PHE A 122 -21.40 2.84 9.96
CA PHE A 122 -20.95 2.29 11.24
C PHE A 122 -21.85 1.11 11.64
N PRO A 123 -21.29 0.04 12.26
CA PRO A 123 -19.87 -0.18 12.53
C PRO A 123 -19.07 -0.51 11.26
N TRP A 124 -17.77 -0.17 11.21
CA TRP A 124 -16.93 -0.40 10.05
C TRP A 124 -15.55 -0.94 10.42
N VAL A 125 -15.01 -1.88 9.64
CA VAL A 125 -13.64 -2.38 9.81
C VAL A 125 -12.69 -1.57 8.94
N THR A 126 -11.61 -1.03 9.54
CA THR A 126 -10.54 -0.30 8.85
C THR A 126 -9.29 -1.18 8.68
N GLY A 127 -8.13 -0.55 8.40
CA GLY A 127 -6.91 -1.26 8.01
C GLY A 127 -6.83 -1.42 6.50
N ARG A 128 -5.65 -1.16 5.90
CA ARG A 128 -5.51 -1.05 4.44
C ARG A 128 -4.49 -1.99 3.84
N GLU A 129 -3.67 -2.63 4.65
CA GLU A 129 -2.66 -3.57 4.18
C GLU A 129 -2.40 -4.66 5.22
N MET A 130 -2.06 -5.82 4.71
CA MET A 130 -1.74 -6.97 5.54
C MET A 130 -0.87 -7.99 4.79
N SER A 131 -0.26 -8.89 5.53
CA SER A 131 0.20 -10.19 5.05
C SER A 131 -0.50 -11.31 5.82
N GLY A 132 -0.73 -12.42 5.14
CA GLY A 132 -1.49 -13.53 5.70
C GLY A 132 -1.38 -14.79 4.87
N VAL A 133 -2.20 -15.77 5.21
CA VAL A 133 -2.27 -17.06 4.54
C VAL A 133 -3.65 -17.22 3.92
N VAL A 134 -3.70 -17.67 2.68
CA VAL A 134 -4.96 -17.97 1.98
C VAL A 134 -5.70 -19.05 2.74
N ALA A 135 -6.88 -18.74 3.24
CA ALA A 135 -7.75 -19.66 3.98
C ALA A 135 -8.83 -20.27 3.10
N LYS A 136 -9.25 -19.58 2.04
CA LYS A 136 -10.23 -20.08 1.07
C LYS A 136 -10.14 -19.28 -0.23
N VAL A 137 -10.41 -19.94 -1.34
CA VAL A 137 -10.50 -19.31 -2.67
C VAL A 137 -11.90 -19.47 -3.24
N GLY A 138 -12.32 -18.48 -4.04
CA GLY A 138 -13.57 -18.55 -4.81
C GLY A 138 -13.46 -19.51 -6.00
N SER A 139 -14.61 -19.97 -6.49
CA SER A 139 -14.70 -21.02 -7.52
C SER A 139 -14.04 -20.67 -8.86
N ALA A 140 -13.84 -19.38 -9.15
CA ALA A 140 -13.18 -18.90 -10.38
C ALA A 140 -11.70 -18.55 -10.18
N VAL A 141 -11.17 -18.64 -8.95
CA VAL A 141 -9.76 -18.34 -8.66
C VAL A 141 -8.89 -19.56 -8.99
N THR A 142 -7.90 -19.35 -9.86
CA THR A 142 -6.94 -20.38 -10.29
C THR A 142 -5.49 -20.02 -9.99
N THR A 143 -5.27 -18.80 -9.47
CA THR A 143 -3.92 -18.23 -9.23
C THR A 143 -3.40 -18.47 -7.82
N PHE A 144 -4.27 -18.85 -6.90
CA PHE A 144 -3.94 -19.11 -5.51
C PHE A 144 -4.56 -20.41 -5.02
N SER A 145 -3.93 -21.01 -4.02
CA SER A 145 -4.40 -22.18 -3.28
C SER A 145 -4.44 -21.85 -1.78
N GLU A 146 -5.27 -22.59 -1.03
CA GLU A 146 -5.25 -22.57 0.42
C GLU A 146 -3.85 -22.91 0.94
N GLY A 147 -3.36 -22.13 1.91
CA GLY A 147 -2.01 -22.23 2.44
C GLY A 147 -0.99 -21.27 1.82
N ASP A 148 -1.28 -20.62 0.69
CA ASP A 148 -0.36 -19.66 0.08
C ASP A 148 -0.12 -18.45 0.97
N CYS A 149 1.15 -18.05 1.13
CA CYS A 149 1.54 -16.84 1.85
C CYS A 149 1.43 -15.63 0.93
N VAL A 150 0.61 -14.64 1.34
CA VAL A 150 0.25 -13.52 0.48
C VAL A 150 0.26 -12.18 1.21
N TRP A 151 0.30 -11.10 0.44
CA TRP A 151 0.03 -9.74 0.90
C TRP A 151 -1.03 -9.09 0.02
N THR A 152 -1.70 -8.04 0.54
CA THR A 152 -2.74 -7.32 -0.20
C THR A 152 -2.83 -5.85 0.18
N SER A 153 -3.42 -5.07 -0.72
CA SER A 153 -3.88 -3.70 -0.51
C SER A 153 -5.39 -3.65 -0.67
N THR A 154 -6.09 -3.01 0.27
CA THR A 154 -7.54 -3.14 0.36
C THR A 154 -8.31 -1.85 0.10
N TYR A 155 -9.60 -2.00 -0.18
CA TYR A 155 -10.50 -0.91 -0.51
C TYR A 155 -11.48 -0.59 0.64
N TYR A 156 -11.54 0.68 1.02
CA TYR A 156 -12.30 1.13 2.18
C TYR A 156 -13.83 1.02 2.07
N LYS A 157 -14.38 0.70 0.90
CA LYS A 157 -15.84 0.57 0.71
C LYS A 157 -16.37 -0.84 0.85
N ASP A 158 -15.53 -1.78 1.21
CA ASP A 158 -15.91 -3.15 1.53
C ASP A 158 -15.47 -3.46 2.95
N VAL A 159 -16.43 -3.68 3.85
CA VAL A 159 -16.16 -4.00 5.25
C VAL A 159 -15.41 -5.32 5.40
N ARG A 160 -15.60 -6.26 4.46
CA ARG A 160 -14.93 -7.55 4.42
C ARG A 160 -13.43 -7.43 4.13
N ALA A 161 -13.04 -6.31 3.48
CA ALA A 161 -11.68 -6.02 3.07
C ALA A 161 -10.89 -5.21 4.11
N GLY A 162 -11.51 -4.72 5.18
CA GLY A 162 -10.78 -4.05 6.27
C GLY A 162 -9.80 -5.02 6.94
N CYS A 163 -8.53 -4.62 7.11
CA CYS A 163 -7.50 -5.56 7.60
C CYS A 163 -7.49 -5.74 9.11
N PHE A 164 -8.22 -4.93 9.88
CA PHE A 164 -8.28 -5.08 11.34
C PHE A 164 -9.34 -6.11 11.76
N GLN A 165 -9.26 -7.31 11.18
CA GLN A 165 -10.07 -8.49 11.50
C GLN A 165 -9.26 -9.77 11.20
N GLU A 166 -9.69 -10.91 11.73
CA GLU A 166 -8.94 -12.17 11.62
C GLU A 166 -8.95 -12.75 10.21
N TYR A 167 -10.06 -12.59 9.48
CA TYR A 167 -10.20 -13.05 8.09
C TYR A 167 -10.68 -11.92 7.19
N VAL A 168 -9.98 -11.71 6.10
CA VAL A 168 -10.21 -10.62 5.14
C VAL A 168 -10.59 -11.22 3.79
N VAL A 169 -11.62 -10.69 3.14
CA VAL A 169 -12.01 -11.10 1.78
C VAL A 169 -11.75 -9.97 0.80
N VAL A 170 -11.00 -10.27 -0.25
CA VAL A 170 -10.60 -9.30 -1.27
C VAL A 170 -10.70 -9.91 -2.67
N PRO A 171 -10.82 -9.09 -3.74
CA PRO A 171 -10.74 -9.57 -5.12
C PRO A 171 -9.39 -10.24 -5.39
N SER A 172 -9.38 -11.38 -6.06
CA SER A 172 -8.17 -12.19 -6.32
C SER A 172 -7.03 -11.40 -7.00
N HIS A 173 -7.36 -10.44 -7.87
CA HIS A 173 -6.36 -9.60 -8.55
C HIS A 173 -5.64 -8.60 -7.63
N THR A 174 -6.08 -8.41 -6.39
CA THR A 174 -5.40 -7.55 -5.40
C THR A 174 -4.51 -8.34 -4.45
N VAL A 175 -4.52 -9.66 -4.56
CA VAL A 175 -3.69 -10.58 -3.78
C VAL A 175 -2.40 -10.86 -4.53
N LEU A 176 -1.28 -10.85 -3.81
CA LEU A 176 0.03 -11.08 -4.40
C LEU A 176 0.83 -12.04 -3.52
N PRO A 177 1.61 -12.95 -4.14
CA PRO A 177 2.51 -13.80 -3.39
C PRO A 177 3.58 -12.96 -2.68
N ILE A 178 4.02 -13.40 -1.52
CA ILE A 178 5.15 -12.78 -0.83
C ILE A 178 6.42 -13.17 -1.56
N PRO A 179 7.25 -12.19 -2.05
CA PRO A 179 8.53 -12.50 -2.68
C PRO A 179 9.46 -13.25 -1.71
N SER A 180 10.23 -14.22 -2.22
CA SER A 180 11.06 -15.13 -1.40
C SER A 180 12.07 -14.43 -0.49
N LYS A 181 12.50 -13.22 -0.86
CA LYS A 181 13.43 -12.40 -0.05
C LYS A 181 12.74 -11.46 0.94
N VAL A 182 11.41 -11.48 1.02
CA VAL A 182 10.65 -10.61 1.91
C VAL A 182 10.19 -11.40 3.13
N PRO A 183 10.60 -11.05 4.35
CA PRO A 183 10.07 -11.64 5.57
C PRO A 183 8.55 -11.45 5.68
N PHE A 184 7.85 -12.43 6.25
CA PHE A 184 6.40 -12.46 6.30
C PHE A 184 5.80 -11.22 6.99
N GLU A 185 6.37 -10.81 8.12
CA GLU A 185 5.98 -9.60 8.84
C GLU A 185 6.26 -8.31 8.03
N ALA A 186 7.33 -8.29 7.23
CA ALA A 186 7.68 -7.14 6.41
C ALA A 186 6.76 -7.00 5.17
N ALA A 187 6.15 -8.09 4.71
CA ALA A 187 5.19 -8.05 3.61
C ALA A 187 3.94 -7.21 3.95
N ALA A 188 3.61 -7.05 5.25
CA ALA A 188 2.54 -6.19 5.73
C ALA A 188 2.78 -4.68 5.48
N CYS A 189 3.93 -4.25 4.96
CA CYS A 189 4.17 -2.85 4.56
C CYS A 189 4.09 -2.60 3.04
N LEU A 190 3.80 -3.62 2.25
CA LEU A 190 3.81 -3.53 0.80
C LEU A 190 2.51 -2.95 0.23
N GLY A 191 1.37 -3.25 0.84
CA GLY A 191 0.05 -2.91 0.31
C GLY A 191 -0.28 -1.42 0.31
N VAL A 192 0.23 -0.65 1.27
CA VAL A 192 0.06 0.81 1.31
C VAL A 192 1.37 1.51 1.02
N ALA A 193 2.40 1.33 1.84
CA ALA A 193 3.59 2.17 1.75
C ALA A 193 4.36 1.96 0.43
N ALA A 194 4.68 0.72 0.06
CA ALA A 194 5.42 0.41 -1.15
C ALA A 194 4.57 0.63 -2.41
N LEU A 195 3.33 0.15 -2.42
CA LEU A 195 2.43 0.29 -3.57
C LEU A 195 2.06 1.75 -3.83
N THR A 196 1.86 2.56 -2.78
CA THR A 196 1.62 4.01 -2.94
C THR A 196 2.83 4.68 -3.58
N ALA A 197 4.05 4.38 -3.14
CA ALA A 197 5.26 4.91 -3.75
C ALA A 197 5.37 4.51 -5.23
N ALA A 198 5.19 3.23 -5.53
CA ALA A 198 5.27 2.67 -6.88
C ALA A 198 4.23 3.31 -7.82
N MET A 199 2.96 3.31 -7.43
CA MET A 199 1.91 3.90 -8.26
C MET A 199 2.05 5.42 -8.39
N THR A 200 2.45 6.14 -7.33
CA THR A 200 2.69 7.58 -7.42
C THR A 200 3.72 7.89 -8.48
N LEU A 201 4.86 7.21 -8.44
CA LEU A 201 5.94 7.41 -9.40
C LEU A 201 5.55 7.00 -10.83
N TRP A 202 5.06 5.77 -10.99
CA TRP A 202 4.92 5.13 -12.31
C TRP A 202 3.62 5.48 -13.03
N LYS A 203 2.54 5.78 -12.29
CA LYS A 203 1.24 6.09 -12.88
C LYS A 203 0.96 7.58 -12.97
N TRP A 204 1.35 8.36 -11.95
CA TRP A 204 0.96 9.77 -11.86
C TRP A 204 2.12 10.74 -12.11
N LEU A 205 3.35 10.40 -11.74
CA LEU A 205 4.50 11.27 -11.99
C LEU A 205 5.30 10.88 -13.24
N ASP A 206 4.81 9.91 -14.00
CA ASP A 206 5.41 9.46 -15.27
C ASP A 206 6.91 9.13 -15.13
N VAL A 207 7.27 8.47 -14.03
CA VAL A 207 8.60 7.91 -13.83
C VAL A 207 8.62 6.54 -14.50
N PRO A 208 9.59 6.22 -15.36
CA PRO A 208 9.68 4.90 -15.97
C PRO A 208 9.80 3.79 -14.91
N ILE A 209 9.10 2.67 -15.10
CA ILE A 209 9.37 1.46 -14.30
C ILE A 209 10.81 1.04 -14.61
N ALA A 210 11.63 0.85 -13.57
CA ALA A 210 13.06 0.60 -13.65
C ALA A 210 13.47 -0.21 -14.89
N GLN A 211 13.91 0.48 -15.92
CA GLN A 211 14.60 -0.10 -17.06
C GLN A 211 16.03 0.43 -16.96
N LEU A 212 16.99 -0.48 -17.00
CA LEU A 212 18.39 -0.16 -17.17
C LEU A 212 18.61 0.41 -18.59
N THR A 213 18.01 1.53 -18.90
CA THR A 213 18.33 2.27 -20.12
C THR A 213 19.51 3.16 -19.80
N VAL A 214 20.70 2.64 -20.10
CA VAL A 214 21.90 3.44 -20.27
C VAL A 214 21.69 4.26 -21.56
N GLY A 215 21.18 5.47 -21.41
CA GLY A 215 21.08 6.49 -22.45
C GLY A 215 21.30 7.85 -21.79
N ASP A 216 21.78 8.83 -22.56
CA ASP A 216 21.92 10.23 -22.13
C ASP A 216 20.53 10.81 -21.82
N VAL A 217 19.97 10.43 -20.67
CA VAL A 217 18.74 11.03 -20.16
C VAL A 217 19.14 12.33 -19.49
N GLU A 218 18.54 13.42 -19.94
CA GLU A 218 18.66 14.72 -19.28
C GLU A 218 18.46 14.57 -17.77
N GLU A 219 19.32 15.18 -16.99
CA GLU A 219 19.36 15.04 -15.54
C GLU A 219 18.02 15.49 -14.90
N GLN A 220 17.22 14.55 -14.46
CA GLN A 220 15.91 14.79 -13.83
C GLN A 220 16.00 14.66 -12.32
N TRP A 221 15.26 15.53 -11.61
CA TRP A 221 15.20 15.53 -10.17
C TRP A 221 13.76 15.33 -9.64
N LEU A 222 13.67 14.58 -8.56
CA LEU A 222 12.46 14.38 -7.75
C LEU A 222 12.70 14.91 -6.33
N LEU A 223 11.81 15.77 -5.84
CA LEU A 223 11.74 16.13 -4.43
C LEU A 223 10.83 15.16 -3.69
N ILE A 224 11.31 14.63 -2.56
CA ILE A 224 10.48 13.88 -1.61
C ILE A 224 10.52 14.60 -0.26
N TRP A 225 9.47 15.37 0.05
CA TRP A 225 9.32 15.95 1.36
C TRP A 225 8.81 14.89 2.34
N GLY A 226 9.62 14.54 3.34
CA GLY A 226 9.40 13.39 4.20
C GLY A 226 10.04 12.10 3.69
N GLY A 227 11.29 12.19 3.19
CA GLY A 227 12.03 11.05 2.63
C GLY A 227 12.24 9.88 3.61
N SER A 228 12.21 10.12 4.92
CA SER A 228 12.30 9.08 5.94
C SER A 228 10.99 8.38 6.27
N THR A 229 9.84 8.87 5.79
CA THR A 229 8.57 8.12 5.92
C THR A 229 8.67 6.80 5.16
N VAL A 230 7.92 5.77 5.57
CA VAL A 230 8.03 4.46 4.91
C VAL A 230 7.74 4.55 3.41
N THR A 231 6.73 5.32 2.99
CA THR A 231 6.46 5.59 1.57
C THR A 231 7.61 6.35 0.92
N GLY A 232 8.22 7.34 1.61
CA GLY A 232 9.37 8.09 1.12
C GLY A 232 10.61 7.21 0.91
N GLN A 233 10.83 6.24 1.79
CA GLN A 233 11.91 5.27 1.66
C GLN A 233 11.77 4.41 0.39
N PHE A 234 10.57 3.89 0.11
CA PHE A 234 10.31 3.16 -1.12
C PHE A 234 10.40 4.08 -2.35
N ALA A 235 9.81 5.29 -2.29
CA ALA A 235 9.84 6.23 -3.40
C ALA A 235 11.28 6.65 -3.77
N THR A 236 12.15 6.87 -2.78
CA THR A 236 13.56 7.19 -3.00
C THR A 236 14.25 6.08 -3.79
N GLN A 237 14.08 4.83 -3.38
CA GLN A 237 14.73 3.68 -4.02
C GLN A 237 14.18 3.45 -5.44
N LEU A 238 12.86 3.48 -5.61
CA LEU A 238 12.21 3.27 -6.89
C LEU A 238 12.60 4.34 -7.92
N ALA A 239 12.63 5.61 -7.51
CA ALA A 239 13.06 6.71 -8.38
C ALA A 239 14.54 6.57 -8.77
N ASN A 240 15.41 6.21 -7.82
CA ASN A 240 16.83 5.99 -8.07
C ASN A 240 17.07 4.81 -9.04
N LEU A 241 16.34 3.71 -8.90
CA LEU A 241 16.38 2.57 -9.83
C LEU A 241 15.92 2.96 -11.26
N SER A 242 15.14 4.02 -11.39
CA SER A 242 14.71 4.58 -12.69
C SER A 242 15.65 5.68 -13.22
N GLY A 243 16.80 5.90 -12.58
CA GLY A 243 17.78 6.93 -12.99
C GLY A 243 17.41 8.37 -12.59
N ILE A 244 16.36 8.58 -11.80
CA ILE A 244 15.96 9.90 -11.31
C ILE A 244 16.78 10.27 -10.07
N LYS A 245 17.40 11.45 -10.07
CA LYS A 245 18.09 11.98 -8.90
C LYS A 245 17.08 12.43 -7.85
N VAL A 246 17.27 12.01 -6.62
CA VAL A 246 16.33 12.30 -5.53
C VAL A 246 16.93 13.28 -4.54
N VAL A 247 16.22 14.37 -4.27
CA VAL A 247 16.46 15.24 -3.11
C VAL A 247 15.35 14.98 -2.08
N THR A 248 15.74 14.71 -0.82
CA THR A 248 14.78 14.49 0.28
C THR A 248 14.89 15.60 1.32
N VAL A 249 13.77 15.92 1.98
CA VAL A 249 13.75 16.77 3.17
C VAL A 249 13.46 15.93 4.38
N ASN A 250 14.38 15.90 5.34
CA ASN A 250 14.35 15.05 6.52
C ASN A 250 14.71 15.82 7.81
N SER A 251 14.57 15.17 8.98
CA SER A 251 15.26 15.55 10.20
C SER A 251 16.73 15.12 10.16
N ALA A 252 17.56 15.75 11.02
CA ALA A 252 18.99 15.35 11.14
C ALA A 252 19.15 13.88 11.53
N GLU A 253 18.27 13.38 12.39
CA GLU A 253 18.27 12.00 12.89
C GLU A 253 18.10 10.96 11.77
N THR A 254 17.35 11.28 10.72
CA THR A 254 17.03 10.36 9.63
C THR A 254 17.79 10.65 8.32
N LYS A 255 18.75 11.58 8.35
CA LYS A 255 19.58 11.91 7.18
C LYS A 255 20.27 10.69 6.60
N SER A 256 21.02 9.96 7.43
CA SER A 256 21.78 8.78 7.00
C SER A 256 20.90 7.65 6.44
N LEU A 257 19.65 7.55 6.89
CA LEU A 257 18.69 6.60 6.34
C LEU A 257 18.40 6.90 4.86
N SER A 258 18.04 8.15 4.54
CA SER A 258 17.74 8.51 3.14
C SER A 258 18.99 8.44 2.23
N GLU A 259 20.16 8.77 2.75
CA GLU A 259 21.43 8.61 2.01
C GLU A 259 21.69 7.14 1.65
N ARG A 260 21.53 6.21 2.62
CA ARG A 260 21.68 4.76 2.35
C ARG A 260 20.67 4.22 1.35
N LEU A 261 19.47 4.82 1.29
CA LEU A 261 18.41 4.43 0.35
C LEU A 261 18.57 5.06 -1.04
N GLY A 262 19.63 5.82 -1.29
CA GLY A 262 19.96 6.34 -2.60
C GLY A 262 19.53 7.79 -2.85
N ALA A 263 19.12 8.55 -1.81
CA ALA A 263 18.94 9.99 -1.98
C ALA A 263 20.24 10.65 -2.41
N ARG A 264 20.21 11.36 -3.53
CA ARG A 264 21.40 12.08 -4.05
C ARG A 264 21.79 13.24 -3.16
N TYR A 265 20.80 13.88 -2.55
CA TYR A 265 20.99 14.96 -1.58
C TYR A 265 19.92 14.92 -0.49
N VAL A 266 20.30 15.21 0.74
CA VAL A 266 19.38 15.27 1.88
C VAL A 266 19.43 16.66 2.51
N VAL A 267 18.34 17.40 2.38
CA VAL A 267 18.16 18.68 3.06
C VAL A 267 17.69 18.41 4.48
N VAL A 268 18.52 18.73 5.46
CA VAL A 268 18.16 18.65 6.87
C VAL A 268 17.41 19.94 7.26
N ARG A 269 16.16 19.79 7.72
CA ARG A 269 15.29 20.92 8.07
C ARG A 269 15.56 21.50 9.47
N ASP A 270 16.17 20.71 10.35
CA ASP A 270 16.39 21.10 11.73
C ASP A 270 17.29 22.32 11.84
N GLY A 271 16.85 23.31 12.60
CA GLY A 271 17.56 24.57 12.78
C GLY A 271 17.50 25.54 11.60
N LYS A 272 16.74 25.22 10.54
CA LYS A 272 16.58 26.08 9.35
C LYS A 272 15.18 26.71 9.30
N THR A 273 15.11 27.89 8.71
CA THR A 273 13.84 28.49 8.30
C THR A 273 13.30 27.80 7.05
N ASP A 274 11.99 27.92 6.80
CA ASP A 274 11.36 27.38 5.59
C ASP A 274 12.05 27.90 4.31
N GLU A 275 12.43 29.18 4.28
CA GLU A 275 13.14 29.80 3.17
C GLU A 275 14.55 29.21 2.96
N GLN A 276 15.28 28.96 4.03
CA GLN A 276 16.60 28.32 3.95
C GLN A 276 16.51 26.91 3.36
N VAL A 277 15.48 26.12 3.74
CA VAL A 277 15.22 24.79 3.18
C VAL A 277 14.93 24.89 1.68
N ILE A 278 14.04 25.80 1.27
CA ILE A 278 13.70 26.01 -0.15
C ILE A 278 14.93 26.43 -0.96
N ASN A 279 15.71 27.39 -0.45
CA ASN A 279 16.90 27.88 -1.14
C ASN A 279 17.97 26.79 -1.30
N GLU A 280 18.14 25.91 -0.31
CA GLU A 280 19.05 24.76 -0.38
C GLU A 280 18.60 23.76 -1.44
N ILE A 281 17.31 23.43 -1.51
CA ILE A 281 16.75 22.57 -2.56
C ILE A 281 17.05 23.16 -3.94
N ARG A 282 16.74 24.46 -4.13
CA ARG A 282 16.95 25.15 -5.41
C ARG A 282 18.44 25.25 -5.81
N ALA A 283 19.33 25.45 -4.84
CA ALA A 283 20.77 25.48 -5.09
C ALA A 283 21.31 24.16 -5.66
N VAL A 284 20.73 23.04 -5.20
CA VAL A 284 21.11 21.69 -5.66
C VAL A 284 20.48 21.33 -7.01
N THR A 285 19.20 21.65 -7.19
CA THR A 285 18.41 21.13 -8.31
C THR A 285 18.28 22.10 -9.49
N GLY A 286 18.36 23.40 -9.23
CA GLY A 286 18.07 24.44 -10.21
C GLY A 286 16.66 24.29 -10.78
N ASN A 287 16.51 24.53 -12.07
CA ASN A 287 15.23 24.36 -12.79
C ASN A 287 14.92 22.90 -13.18
N ARG A 288 15.80 21.94 -12.84
CA ARG A 288 15.62 20.51 -13.17
C ARG A 288 14.70 19.76 -12.21
N LEU A 289 14.18 20.44 -11.16
CA LEU A 289 13.23 19.84 -10.23
C LEU A 289 11.83 19.87 -10.82
N THR A 290 11.50 18.84 -11.59
CA THR A 290 10.26 18.71 -12.36
C THR A 290 9.24 17.73 -11.76
N ARG A 291 9.61 17.09 -10.66
CA ARG A 291 8.72 16.17 -9.92
C ARG A 291 8.81 16.40 -8.43
N ALA A 292 7.68 16.33 -7.73
CA ALA A 292 7.67 16.43 -6.27
C ALA A 292 6.58 15.55 -5.63
N ILE A 293 6.91 15.02 -4.45
CA ILE A 293 6.02 14.28 -3.57
C ILE A 293 6.05 14.93 -2.18
N ASP A 294 4.90 15.22 -1.61
CA ASP A 294 4.76 15.59 -0.20
C ASP A 294 4.08 14.47 0.60
N LEU A 295 4.73 14.04 1.68
CA LEU A 295 4.28 12.95 2.55
C LEU A 295 3.99 13.44 3.99
N VAL A 296 3.99 14.74 4.22
CA VAL A 296 3.93 15.33 5.58
C VAL A 296 2.64 16.08 5.81
N GLY A 297 2.28 17.05 4.96
CA GLY A 297 1.02 17.76 5.11
C GLY A 297 0.91 19.10 4.38
N PRO A 298 -0.19 19.84 4.59
CA PRO A 298 -0.51 21.04 3.80
C PRO A 298 0.57 22.12 3.81
N LYS A 299 1.23 22.33 4.96
CA LYS A 299 2.32 23.33 5.06
C LYS A 299 3.50 22.94 4.17
N THR A 300 3.92 21.68 4.23
CA THR A 300 5.08 21.20 3.46
C THR A 300 4.76 21.04 1.98
N ALA A 301 3.51 20.76 1.62
CA ALA A 301 3.04 20.78 0.25
C ALA A 301 3.19 22.18 -0.38
N ALA A 302 2.85 23.24 0.35
CA ALA A 302 3.07 24.62 -0.09
C ALA A 302 4.56 24.92 -0.29
N LEU A 303 5.43 24.53 0.64
CA LEU A 303 6.88 24.72 0.53
C LEU A 303 7.48 23.92 -0.65
N ALA A 304 6.95 22.72 -0.91
CA ALA A 304 7.37 21.94 -2.09
C ALA A 304 7.02 22.65 -3.39
N LEU A 305 5.84 23.26 -3.50
CA LEU A 305 5.43 24.08 -4.64
C LEU A 305 6.36 25.31 -4.83
N ASP A 306 6.85 25.88 -3.72
CA ASP A 306 7.83 26.97 -3.81
C ASP A 306 9.20 26.46 -4.29
N ALA A 307 9.61 25.27 -3.91
CA ALA A 307 10.94 24.73 -4.22
C ALA A 307 11.10 24.24 -5.68
N VAL A 308 10.01 23.77 -6.34
CA VAL A 308 10.08 23.18 -7.69
C VAL A 308 10.42 24.21 -8.79
N SER A 309 10.74 23.72 -9.99
CA SER A 309 10.99 24.55 -11.18
C SER A 309 9.91 25.60 -11.38
N LYS A 310 10.33 26.82 -11.75
CA LYS A 310 9.43 27.91 -12.12
C LYS A 310 9.26 28.06 -13.63
N VAL A 311 10.04 27.30 -14.39
CA VAL A 311 10.13 27.39 -15.86
C VAL A 311 9.59 26.11 -16.49
N GLU A 312 10.11 24.95 -16.06
CA GLU A 312 9.74 23.65 -16.63
C GLU A 312 8.37 23.15 -16.11
N PRO A 313 7.65 22.33 -16.88
CA PRO A 313 6.46 21.62 -16.39
C PRO A 313 6.79 20.74 -15.18
N VAL A 314 5.95 20.79 -14.16
CA VAL A 314 6.14 20.04 -12.91
C VAL A 314 4.94 19.14 -12.63
N ALA A 315 5.20 17.88 -12.31
CA ALA A 315 4.23 16.94 -11.75
C ALA A 315 4.36 16.88 -10.23
N PHE A 316 3.28 17.17 -9.50
CA PHE A 316 3.27 17.22 -8.04
C PHE A 316 2.21 16.30 -7.43
N ALA A 317 2.61 15.52 -6.43
CA ALA A 317 1.76 14.59 -5.69
C ALA A 317 1.75 14.90 -4.18
N PRO A 318 0.77 15.69 -3.65
CA PRO A 318 0.60 15.95 -2.23
C PRO A 318 -0.17 14.81 -1.54
N LEU A 319 0.51 13.70 -1.18
CA LEU A 319 -0.13 12.51 -0.60
C LEU A 319 -0.67 12.75 0.83
N ALA A 320 -0.07 13.68 1.56
CA ALA A 320 -0.51 14.01 2.92
C ALA A 320 -1.50 15.17 2.96
N MET A 321 -2.13 15.47 1.81
CA MET A 321 -3.10 16.54 1.57
C MET A 321 -2.47 17.90 1.31
N MET A 322 -3.26 18.77 0.70
CA MET A 322 -2.93 20.16 0.41
C MET A 322 -4.14 21.04 0.78
N SER A 323 -3.91 22.31 1.08
CA SER A 323 -5.01 23.25 1.32
C SER A 323 -5.78 23.52 0.03
N ASP A 324 -7.12 23.56 0.11
CA ASP A 324 -7.98 23.92 -1.03
C ASP A 324 -7.74 25.34 -1.55
N SER A 325 -7.22 26.23 -0.68
CA SER A 325 -6.86 27.60 -1.02
C SER A 325 -5.41 27.78 -1.49
N GLN A 326 -4.66 26.68 -1.65
CA GLN A 326 -3.26 26.75 -2.07
C GLN A 326 -3.17 27.28 -3.50
N PHE A 327 -2.36 28.31 -3.69
CA PHE A 327 -2.01 28.79 -5.03
C PHE A 327 -1.14 27.74 -5.75
N ILE A 328 -1.57 27.36 -6.95
CA ILE A 328 -0.85 26.43 -7.82
C ILE A 328 -0.21 27.22 -8.97
N PRO A 329 1.12 27.17 -9.13
CA PRO A 329 1.80 27.79 -10.28
C PRO A 329 1.30 27.18 -11.60
N LYS A 330 1.26 28.01 -12.68
CA LYS A 330 0.70 27.59 -13.98
C LYS A 330 1.43 26.42 -14.64
N ASN A 331 2.71 26.23 -14.31
CA ASN A 331 3.54 25.14 -14.82
C ASN A 331 3.46 23.87 -13.97
N VAL A 332 2.63 23.83 -12.90
CA VAL A 332 2.48 22.67 -12.02
C VAL A 332 1.18 21.95 -12.28
N ILE A 333 1.27 20.64 -12.51
CA ILE A 333 0.13 19.73 -12.55
C ILE A 333 0.08 19.00 -11.21
N VAL A 334 -1.00 19.22 -10.44
CA VAL A 334 -1.23 18.51 -9.18
C VAL A 334 -2.00 17.23 -9.45
N HIS A 335 -1.43 16.11 -9.03
CA HIS A 335 -2.04 14.79 -9.16
C HIS A 335 -2.71 14.37 -7.85
N THR A 336 -4.01 14.11 -7.90
CA THR A 336 -4.71 13.44 -6.80
C THR A 336 -4.43 11.95 -6.84
N ILE A 337 -3.74 11.44 -5.81
CA ILE A 337 -3.36 10.04 -5.74
C ILE A 337 -4.50 9.21 -5.16
N GLU A 338 -5.11 8.37 -6.00
CA GLU A 338 -6.26 7.56 -5.63
C GLU A 338 -5.91 6.06 -5.59
N MET A 339 -5.39 5.58 -4.45
CA MET A 339 -4.99 4.18 -4.29
C MET A 339 -6.14 3.18 -4.50
N LYS A 340 -7.39 3.61 -4.35
CA LYS A 340 -8.57 2.78 -4.72
C LYS A 340 -8.53 2.29 -6.17
N GLN A 341 -7.80 2.98 -7.06
CA GLN A 341 -7.67 2.57 -8.46
C GLN A 341 -6.93 1.25 -8.61
N PHE A 342 -6.10 0.85 -7.65
CA PHE A 342 -5.50 -0.49 -7.63
C PHE A 342 -6.57 -1.58 -7.59
N VAL A 343 -7.56 -1.42 -6.72
CA VAL A 343 -8.65 -2.41 -6.57
C VAL A 343 -9.69 -2.30 -7.68
N LEU A 344 -9.99 -1.07 -8.15
CA LEU A 344 -11.07 -0.83 -9.11
C LEU A 344 -10.69 -1.06 -10.57
N ASP A 345 -9.40 -1.08 -10.89
CA ASP A 345 -8.90 -1.24 -12.26
C ASP A 345 -7.79 -2.29 -12.30
N ARG A 346 -8.13 -3.50 -12.73
CA ARG A 346 -7.22 -4.65 -12.83
C ARG A 346 -5.93 -4.37 -13.62
N ARG A 347 -5.93 -3.39 -14.53
CA ARG A 347 -4.73 -3.01 -15.30
C ARG A 347 -3.60 -2.48 -14.41
N ASN A 348 -3.91 -2.04 -13.20
CA ASN A 348 -2.93 -1.55 -12.25
C ASN A 348 -2.12 -2.67 -11.55
N VAL A 349 -2.50 -3.94 -11.72
CA VAL A 349 -1.72 -5.12 -11.25
C VAL A 349 -0.28 -5.10 -11.79
N ARG A 350 -0.05 -4.58 -12.98
CA ARG A 350 1.30 -4.39 -13.55
C ARG A 350 2.28 -3.66 -12.63
N TYR A 351 1.79 -2.78 -11.77
CA TYR A 351 2.64 -2.03 -10.82
C TYR A 351 3.07 -2.90 -9.65
N THR A 352 2.20 -3.79 -9.18
CA THR A 352 2.55 -4.77 -8.14
C THR A 352 3.44 -5.87 -8.68
N GLU A 353 3.25 -6.31 -9.92
CA GLU A 353 4.14 -7.26 -10.59
C GLU A 353 5.55 -6.69 -10.73
N ALA A 354 5.67 -5.44 -11.18
CA ALA A 354 6.96 -4.76 -11.28
C ALA A 354 7.63 -4.57 -9.91
N LEU A 355 6.85 -4.17 -8.89
CA LEU A 355 7.33 -4.04 -7.52
C LEU A 355 7.79 -5.40 -6.95
N GLY A 356 6.97 -6.45 -7.12
CA GLY A 356 7.28 -7.81 -6.71
C GLY A 356 8.59 -8.33 -7.32
N LYS A 357 8.81 -8.07 -8.61
CA LYS A 357 10.06 -8.44 -9.29
C LYS A 357 11.28 -7.73 -8.68
N LEU A 358 11.19 -6.43 -8.39
CA LEU A 358 12.29 -5.70 -7.77
C LEU A 358 12.59 -6.18 -6.34
N LEU A 359 11.55 -6.58 -5.59
CA LEU A 359 11.69 -7.18 -4.26
C LEU A 359 12.31 -8.57 -4.34
N GLU A 360 11.86 -9.42 -5.27
CA GLU A 360 12.41 -10.75 -5.51
C GLU A 360 13.89 -10.70 -5.91
N GLU A 361 14.27 -9.72 -6.74
CA GLU A 361 15.66 -9.47 -7.11
C GLU A 361 16.51 -8.90 -5.96
N GLY A 362 15.88 -8.48 -4.84
CA GLY A 362 16.55 -7.84 -3.69
C GLY A 362 17.09 -6.45 -3.99
N LYS A 363 16.47 -5.75 -4.95
CA LYS A 363 16.86 -4.39 -5.35
C LYS A 363 16.27 -3.29 -4.45
N ILE A 364 15.34 -3.66 -3.57
CA ILE A 364 14.66 -2.75 -2.66
C ILE A 364 14.94 -3.20 -1.23
N ALA A 365 15.53 -2.32 -0.42
CA ALA A 365 15.68 -2.51 1.01
C ALA A 365 14.34 -2.26 1.72
N LEU A 366 13.96 -3.16 2.61
CA LEU A 366 12.75 -3.04 3.42
C LEU A 366 12.97 -2.06 4.59
N PRO A 367 11.93 -1.37 5.06
CA PRO A 367 12.03 -0.51 6.23
C PRO A 367 12.30 -1.33 7.49
N GLU A 368 12.94 -0.72 8.47
CA GLU A 368 13.00 -1.28 9.81
C GLU A 368 11.61 -1.37 10.41
N LEU A 369 11.26 -2.53 10.98
CA LEU A 369 9.96 -2.74 11.60
C LEU A 369 10.01 -2.44 13.10
N HIS A 370 8.90 -1.94 13.62
CA HIS A 370 8.56 -1.97 15.02
C HIS A 370 7.36 -2.90 15.17
N LEU A 371 7.65 -4.15 15.57
CA LEU A 371 6.63 -5.17 15.73
C LEU A 371 5.89 -4.96 17.05
N ILE A 372 4.57 -5.01 17.01
CA ILE A 372 3.67 -4.86 18.15
C ILE A 372 2.96 -6.20 18.34
N GLU A 373 3.12 -6.78 19.51
CA GLU A 373 2.47 -8.04 19.91
C GLU A 373 1.09 -7.76 20.52
N GLY A 374 0.24 -8.80 20.62
CA GLY A 374 -1.06 -8.74 21.30
C GLY A 374 -2.28 -8.59 20.38
N GLY A 375 -2.13 -8.88 19.09
CA GLY A 375 -3.27 -9.02 18.19
C GLY A 375 -4.06 -7.74 17.96
N LEU A 376 -5.34 -7.91 17.67
CA LEU A 376 -6.28 -6.81 17.40
C LEU A 376 -6.36 -5.80 18.54
N GLU A 377 -6.20 -6.24 19.78
CA GLU A 377 -6.22 -5.43 20.99
C GLU A 377 -5.13 -4.37 21.00
N SER A 378 -4.01 -4.63 20.33
CA SER A 378 -2.87 -3.72 20.24
C SER A 378 -2.93 -2.74 19.07
N VAL A 379 -3.86 -2.92 18.11
CA VAL A 379 -3.98 -2.06 16.93
C VAL A 379 -4.23 -0.60 17.32
N GLN A 380 -5.17 -0.35 18.22
CA GLN A 380 -5.50 1.02 18.64
C GLN A 380 -4.31 1.73 19.30
N SER A 381 -3.60 1.05 20.19
CA SER A 381 -2.39 1.62 20.83
C SER A 381 -1.27 1.87 19.81
N GLY A 382 -1.12 1.00 18.81
CA GLY A 382 -0.20 1.21 17.69
C GLY A 382 -0.59 2.43 16.82
N LEU A 383 -1.88 2.64 16.55
CA LEU A 383 -2.37 3.83 15.84
C LEU A 383 -2.11 5.12 16.63
N GLU A 384 -2.27 5.10 17.95
CA GLU A 384 -1.93 6.25 18.82
C GLU A 384 -0.41 6.52 18.81
N MET A 385 0.42 5.47 18.80
CA MET A 385 1.87 5.61 18.65
C MET A 385 2.22 6.26 17.31
N LEU A 386 1.58 5.81 16.22
CA LEU A 386 1.77 6.36 14.88
C LEU A 386 1.34 7.83 14.82
N LYS A 387 0.22 8.18 15.46
CA LYS A 387 -0.32 9.55 15.54
C LYS A 387 0.61 10.50 16.29
N LYS A 388 1.24 10.02 17.38
CA LYS A 388 2.27 10.79 18.12
C LYS A 388 3.52 11.06 17.28
N GLY A 389 3.79 10.22 16.29
CA GLY A 389 4.96 10.35 15.40
C GLY A 389 6.28 9.95 16.08
N ASN A 390 7.39 10.48 15.56
CA ASN A 390 8.76 10.20 16.05
C ASN A 390 9.20 8.74 15.93
N LEU A 391 8.78 8.07 14.85
CA LEU A 391 9.10 6.67 14.59
C LEU A 391 10.47 6.46 13.93
N LYS A 392 11.20 7.56 13.64
CA LYS A 392 12.56 7.51 13.07
C LYS A 392 12.68 6.67 11.79
N GLY A 393 11.61 6.64 10.99
CA GLY A 393 11.53 5.88 9.75
C GLY A 393 11.09 4.42 9.91
N LYS A 394 10.78 3.95 11.12
CA LYS A 394 10.28 2.59 11.35
C LYS A 394 8.83 2.43 10.90
N LYS A 395 8.51 1.25 10.41
CA LYS A 395 7.13 0.83 10.12
C LYS A 395 6.53 0.13 11.33
N LEU A 396 5.34 0.55 11.76
CA LEU A 396 4.58 -0.19 12.77
C LEU A 396 3.82 -1.34 12.11
N VAL A 397 4.00 -2.53 12.64
CA VAL A 397 3.33 -3.76 12.21
C VAL A 397 2.80 -4.48 13.45
N VAL A 398 1.54 -4.86 13.42
CA VAL A 398 0.92 -5.65 14.51
C VAL A 398 0.90 -7.11 14.09
N ARG A 399 1.36 -8.00 14.98
CA ARG A 399 1.20 -9.45 14.86
C ARG A 399 -0.22 -9.81 15.30
N MET A 400 -0.99 -10.40 14.39
CA MET A 400 -2.41 -10.70 14.58
C MET A 400 -2.68 -12.08 15.19
N GLN A 401 -1.75 -13.02 15.02
CA GLN A 401 -1.85 -14.39 15.52
C GLN A 401 -0.77 -14.63 16.55
N GLU A 402 -1.14 -15.31 17.64
CA GLU A 402 -0.18 -15.91 18.57
C GLU A 402 0.50 -17.11 17.89
N GLU A 403 1.76 -17.40 18.27
CA GLU A 403 2.51 -18.56 17.77
C GLU A 403 1.94 -19.88 18.24
#